data_cd17f49790320019bf917cf79e8a4d64
#
_entry.id   cd17f49790320019bf917cf79e8a4d64
#
_cell.length_a   1.000
_cell.length_b   1.000
_cell.length_c   1.000
_cell.angle_alpha   90.00
_cell.angle_beta   90.00
_cell.angle_gamma   90.00
#
_symmetry.space_group_name_H-M   'P 1'
#
loop_
_entity.id
_entity.type
_entity.pdbx_description
1 polymer ?
#
loop_
_entity_poly.entity_id
_entity_poly.type
_entity_poly.pdbx_seq_one_letter_code
_entity_poly.pdbx_strand_id
1 'polypeptide(L)'
;MKMQSAVEEYLVEIEVRKYTPKTIRSYRCNLNLFLRFCAEKLHVETVAALTPAVVRQFSRCMSEAGRKGTYINGVLKSIKSFIQYCYEEGYGGFDTRKTFKWCKEEKPVITAFSPEQVRIMLQSCRGHDYLSLRDYAILTLLFETGIRCWELCCIREEDIHDDFIIINGKNHKQRVVPITPVLKKAMLRYESGKEKYFMLRPHDAFYFLSFHGRQLTDGAVEYGLRK
;
A
#
# COMPACT_ATOMS: atom_id res chain seq x y z
N MET A 1 16.96 14.57 25.07
CA MET A 1 15.79 14.93 24.26
C MET A 1 14.64 13.99 24.60
N LYS A 2 13.37 14.47 24.71
CA LYS A 2 12.20 13.61 24.88
C LYS A 2 11.92 12.87 23.57
N MET A 3 11.53 11.60 23.65
CA MET A 3 11.25 10.80 22.46
C MET A 3 10.12 11.36 21.60
N GLN A 4 9.06 11.91 22.21
CA GLN A 4 7.96 12.51 21.48
C GLN A 4 8.42 13.66 20.58
N SER A 5 9.23 14.58 21.11
CA SER A 5 9.78 15.70 20.34
C SER A 5 10.69 15.22 19.21
N ALA A 6 11.52 14.19 19.48
CA ALA A 6 12.38 13.61 18.45
C ALA A 6 11.60 12.93 17.34
N VAL A 7 10.45 12.29 17.65
CA VAL A 7 9.59 11.70 16.64
C VAL A 7 8.95 12.76 15.74
N GLU A 8 8.46 13.86 16.30
CA GLU A 8 7.87 14.93 15.49
C GLU A 8 8.90 15.55 14.56
N GLU A 9 10.12 15.80 15.06
CA GLU A 9 11.23 16.31 14.25
C GLU A 9 11.62 15.33 13.13
N TYR A 10 11.75 14.04 13.45
CA TYR A 10 12.03 13.00 12.46
C TYR A 10 10.94 12.91 11.38
N LEU A 11 9.66 13.11 11.73
CA LEU A 11 8.58 13.11 10.76
C LEU A 11 8.68 14.31 9.80
N VAL A 12 9.12 15.47 10.27
CA VAL A 12 9.43 16.62 9.40
C VAL A 12 10.61 16.29 8.48
N GLU A 13 11.67 15.66 9.00
CA GLU A 13 12.83 15.26 8.18
C GLU A 13 12.45 14.34 7.03
N ILE A 14 11.62 13.30 7.26
CA ILE A 14 11.18 12.41 6.18
C ILE A 14 10.20 13.08 5.22
N GLU A 15 9.48 14.13 5.64
CA GLU A 15 8.67 14.97 4.77
C GLU A 15 9.54 15.81 3.83
N VAL A 16 10.58 16.45 4.36
CA VAL A 16 11.59 17.18 3.56
C VAL A 16 12.28 16.25 2.57
N ARG A 17 12.55 15.00 2.93
CA ARG A 17 13.06 13.94 2.04
C ARG A 17 12.03 13.43 1.03
N LYS A 18 10.86 14.08 0.92
CA LYS A 18 9.79 13.78 -0.04
C LYS A 18 9.24 12.34 0.05
N TYR A 19 9.16 11.79 1.27
CA TYR A 19 8.41 10.56 1.48
C TYR A 19 6.93 10.78 1.20
N THR A 20 6.24 9.75 0.68
CA THR A 20 4.81 9.88 0.36
C THR A 20 3.98 10.09 1.63
N PRO A 21 2.85 10.84 1.58
CA PRO A 21 1.96 11.02 2.73
C PRO A 21 1.50 9.69 3.36
N LYS A 22 1.27 8.66 2.55
CA LYS A 22 0.94 7.29 3.03
C LYS A 22 2.09 6.70 3.85
N THR A 23 3.33 6.89 3.43
CA THR A 23 4.53 6.43 4.16
C THR A 23 4.69 7.18 5.48
N ILE A 24 4.60 8.52 5.48
CA ILE A 24 4.71 9.35 6.69
C ILE A 24 3.65 8.95 7.71
N ARG A 25 2.39 8.76 7.28
CA ARG A 25 1.31 8.28 8.15
C ARG A 25 1.62 6.91 8.77
N SER A 26 2.16 5.99 7.98
CA SER A 26 2.58 4.68 8.49
C SER A 26 3.69 4.77 9.52
N TYR A 27 4.71 5.61 9.27
CA TYR A 27 5.79 5.87 10.24
C TYR A 27 5.25 6.48 11.52
N ARG A 28 4.39 7.49 11.44
CA ARG A 28 3.72 8.11 12.61
C ARG A 28 2.97 7.07 13.45
N CYS A 29 2.15 6.22 12.82
CA CYS A 29 1.42 5.17 13.52
C CYS A 29 2.36 4.17 14.21
N ASN A 30 3.39 3.71 13.51
CA ASN A 30 4.35 2.74 14.04
C ASN A 30 5.17 3.32 15.20
N LEU A 31 5.63 4.56 15.06
CA LEU A 31 6.41 5.23 16.11
C LEU A 31 5.56 5.53 17.33
N ASN A 32 4.31 5.97 17.16
CA ASN A 32 3.39 6.18 18.29
C ASN A 32 3.11 4.88 19.04
N LEU A 33 3.00 3.75 18.34
CA LEU A 33 2.87 2.42 18.98
C LEU A 33 4.10 2.11 19.85
N PHE A 34 5.30 2.38 19.33
CA PHE A 34 6.54 2.17 20.05
C PHE A 34 6.71 3.12 21.25
N LEU A 35 6.40 4.41 21.07
CA LEU A 35 6.44 5.41 22.15
C LEU A 35 5.52 5.01 23.31
N ARG A 36 4.30 4.60 22.99
CA ARG A 36 3.35 4.14 24.00
C ARG A 36 3.90 2.94 24.80
N PHE A 37 4.45 1.94 24.10
CA PHE A 37 5.09 0.81 24.76
C PHE A 37 6.24 1.25 25.67
N CYS A 38 7.12 2.13 25.21
CA CYS A 38 8.24 2.63 25.99
C CYS A 38 7.77 3.36 27.26
N ALA A 39 6.77 4.22 27.15
CA ALA A 39 6.23 4.96 28.29
C ALA A 39 5.49 4.06 29.28
N GLU A 40 4.54 3.24 28.81
CA GLU A 40 3.65 2.47 29.68
C GLU A 40 4.30 1.22 30.29
N LYS A 41 5.20 0.56 29.56
CA LYS A 41 5.79 -0.71 30.00
C LYS A 41 7.21 -0.60 30.56
N LEU A 42 7.95 0.40 30.11
CA LEU A 42 9.38 0.51 30.45
C LEU A 42 9.73 1.83 31.15
N HIS A 43 8.80 2.78 31.23
CA HIS A 43 9.02 4.15 31.76
C HIS A 43 10.21 4.84 31.09
N VAL A 44 10.41 4.58 29.79
CA VAL A 44 11.48 5.17 28.96
C VAL A 44 10.88 6.30 28.12
N GLU A 45 11.27 7.55 28.44
CA GLU A 45 10.74 8.76 27.80
C GLU A 45 11.78 9.53 26.99
N THR A 46 13.08 9.20 27.16
CA THR A 46 14.18 9.94 26.51
C THR A 46 14.89 9.09 25.48
N VAL A 47 15.37 9.74 24.41
CA VAL A 47 16.16 9.07 23.35
C VAL A 47 17.44 8.43 23.90
N ALA A 48 18.09 9.08 24.87
CA ALA A 48 19.31 8.56 25.49
C ALA A 48 19.12 7.21 26.20
N ALA A 49 17.90 6.91 26.66
CA ALA A 49 17.56 5.63 27.30
C ALA A 49 17.22 4.50 26.29
N LEU A 50 17.17 4.82 25.00
CA LEU A 50 16.94 3.81 23.96
C LEU A 50 18.15 2.91 23.77
N THR A 51 17.96 1.64 24.02
CA THR A 51 18.97 0.59 23.87
C THR A 51 18.47 -0.54 22.98
N PRO A 52 19.35 -1.40 22.45
CA PRO A 52 18.92 -2.61 21.74
C PRO A 52 18.03 -3.52 22.60
N ALA A 53 18.14 -3.48 23.93
CA ALA A 53 17.30 -4.24 24.85
C ALA A 53 15.83 -3.76 24.82
N VAL A 54 15.59 -2.45 24.79
CA VAL A 54 14.25 -1.85 24.67
C VAL A 54 13.56 -2.33 23.40
N VAL A 55 14.25 -2.33 22.27
CA VAL A 55 13.71 -2.80 20.98
C VAL A 55 13.40 -4.31 21.02
N ARG A 56 14.26 -5.12 21.65
CA ARG A 56 13.99 -6.56 21.83
C ARG A 56 12.78 -6.82 22.72
N GLN A 57 12.61 -6.05 23.80
CA GLN A 57 11.42 -6.17 24.68
C GLN A 57 10.14 -5.77 23.95
N PHE A 58 10.19 -4.72 23.13
CA PHE A 58 9.07 -4.37 22.25
C PHE A 58 8.69 -5.54 21.32
N SER A 59 9.69 -6.08 20.61
CA SER A 59 9.47 -7.20 19.68
C SER A 59 8.89 -8.43 20.39
N ARG A 60 9.36 -8.73 21.61
CA ARG A 60 8.85 -9.82 22.44
C ARG A 60 7.39 -9.57 22.83
N CYS A 61 7.07 -8.39 23.33
CA CYS A 61 5.70 -8.01 23.70
C CYS A 61 4.73 -8.13 22.51
N MET A 62 5.14 -7.71 21.32
CA MET A 62 4.33 -7.84 20.11
C MET A 62 4.13 -9.31 19.70
N SER A 63 5.14 -10.16 19.87
CA SER A 63 5.04 -11.60 19.61
C SER A 63 4.11 -12.29 20.62
N GLU A 64 4.21 -11.96 21.91
CA GLU A 64 3.33 -12.46 22.96
C GLU A 64 1.87 -12.02 22.75
N ALA A 65 1.65 -10.84 22.12
CA ALA A 65 0.34 -10.39 21.68
C ALA A 65 -0.16 -11.06 20.38
N GLY A 66 0.51 -12.11 19.89
CA GLY A 66 0.13 -12.90 18.72
C GLY A 66 0.35 -12.21 17.38
N ARG A 67 1.17 -11.14 17.31
CA ARG A 67 1.45 -10.46 16.05
C ARG A 67 2.42 -11.27 15.21
N LYS A 68 2.15 -11.36 13.89
CA LYS A 68 3.02 -12.06 12.92
C LYS A 68 4.38 -11.35 12.78
N GLY A 69 5.46 -12.10 12.57
CA GLY A 69 6.81 -11.56 12.37
C GLY A 69 6.90 -10.52 11.26
N THR A 70 6.16 -10.70 10.17
CA THR A 70 6.07 -9.73 9.06
C THR A 70 5.51 -8.38 9.51
N TYR A 71 4.46 -8.37 10.35
CA TYR A 71 3.92 -7.15 10.93
C TYR A 71 4.92 -6.48 11.87
N ILE A 72 5.51 -7.27 12.78
CA ILE A 72 6.52 -6.77 13.73
C ILE A 72 7.68 -6.13 12.97
N ASN A 73 8.21 -6.79 11.95
CA ASN A 73 9.30 -6.25 11.13
C ASN A 73 8.88 -5.00 10.34
N GLY A 74 7.63 -4.89 9.93
CA GLY A 74 7.07 -3.66 9.35
C GLY A 74 7.15 -2.47 10.31
N VAL A 75 6.79 -2.67 11.57
CA VAL A 75 6.92 -1.65 12.64
C VAL A 75 8.40 -1.38 12.94
N LEU A 76 9.20 -2.42 13.07
CA LEU A 76 10.64 -2.31 13.35
C LEU A 76 11.41 -1.51 12.28
N LYS A 77 10.98 -1.52 11.02
CA LYS A 77 11.57 -0.67 9.97
C LYS A 77 11.50 0.81 10.32
N SER A 78 10.34 1.26 10.79
CA SER A 78 10.16 2.66 11.21
C SER A 78 10.99 2.99 12.44
N ILE A 79 10.99 2.09 13.44
CA ILE A 79 11.78 2.24 14.68
C ILE A 79 13.27 2.30 14.37
N LYS A 80 13.77 1.39 13.52
CA LYS A 80 15.16 1.35 13.11
C LYS A 80 15.61 2.68 12.48
N SER A 81 14.80 3.18 11.54
CA SER A 81 15.11 4.42 10.84
C SER A 81 15.10 5.63 11.78
N PHE A 82 14.15 5.68 12.71
CA PHE A 82 14.07 6.71 13.75
C PHE A 82 15.26 6.68 14.71
N ILE A 83 15.61 5.51 15.25
CA ILE A 83 16.75 5.39 16.18
C ILE A 83 18.07 5.76 15.46
N GLN A 84 18.22 5.35 14.19
CA GLN A 84 19.39 5.71 13.40
C GLN A 84 19.50 7.23 13.19
N TYR A 85 18.39 7.88 12.89
CA TYR A 85 18.30 9.34 12.82
C TYR A 85 18.72 9.99 14.15
N CYS A 86 18.14 9.57 15.26
CA CYS A 86 18.51 10.11 16.58
C CYS A 86 20.00 9.91 16.91
N TYR A 87 20.58 8.79 16.50
CA TYR A 87 22.01 8.52 16.70
C TYR A 87 22.87 9.46 15.85
N GLU A 88 22.50 9.69 14.59
CA GLU A 88 23.21 10.57 13.66
C GLU A 88 23.13 12.05 14.07
N GLU A 89 21.99 12.48 14.63
CA GLU A 89 21.80 13.83 15.18
C GLU A 89 22.41 14.03 16.60
N GLY A 90 23.00 12.99 17.19
CA GLY A 90 23.61 13.07 18.50
C GLY A 90 22.63 13.17 19.69
N TYR A 91 21.32 12.86 19.47
CA TYR A 91 20.31 12.88 20.54
C TYR A 91 20.40 11.68 21.48
N GLY A 92 21.16 10.65 21.11
CA GLY A 92 21.30 9.39 21.81
C GLY A 92 20.82 8.20 20.97
N GLY A 93 20.51 7.10 21.63
CA GLY A 93 20.21 5.85 20.95
C GLY A 93 21.47 5.04 20.62
N PHE A 94 21.46 4.29 19.53
CA PHE A 94 22.56 3.41 19.14
C PHE A 94 22.64 3.23 17.62
N ASP A 95 23.84 2.89 17.10
CA ASP A 95 24.02 2.57 15.69
C ASP A 95 23.24 1.29 15.31
N THR A 96 22.10 1.46 14.64
CA THR A 96 21.22 0.38 14.27
C THR A 96 21.76 -0.50 13.14
N ARG A 97 22.80 -0.05 12.43
CA ARG A 97 23.43 -0.83 11.35
C ARG A 97 24.14 -2.06 11.89
N LYS A 98 24.67 -1.98 13.12
CA LYS A 98 25.48 -3.04 13.75
C LYS A 98 24.67 -3.99 14.64
N THR A 99 23.65 -3.47 15.33
CA THR A 99 23.06 -4.19 16.49
C THR A 99 21.59 -4.53 16.33
N PHE A 100 20.92 -4.07 15.26
CA PHE A 100 19.49 -4.26 15.08
C PHE A 100 19.16 -5.70 14.60
N LYS A 101 18.18 -6.34 15.26
CA LYS A 101 17.76 -7.70 14.92
C LYS A 101 16.30 -7.73 14.47
N TRP A 102 16.02 -8.56 13.48
CA TRP A 102 14.69 -8.78 12.93
C TRP A 102 14.05 -10.03 13.52
N CYS A 103 12.71 -10.04 13.56
CA CYS A 103 11.96 -11.26 13.87
C CYS A 103 12.04 -12.23 12.68
N LYS A 104 12.03 -13.53 12.98
CA LYS A 104 11.92 -14.56 11.94
C LYS A 104 10.56 -14.42 11.26
N GLU A 105 10.56 -14.40 9.94
CA GLU A 105 9.33 -14.36 9.14
C GLU A 105 9.04 -15.75 8.57
N GLU A 106 7.78 -16.16 8.68
CA GLU A 106 7.28 -17.28 7.90
C GLU A 106 7.02 -16.78 6.47
N LYS A 107 7.62 -17.44 5.50
CA LYS A 107 7.36 -17.15 4.09
C LYS A 107 6.12 -17.95 3.67
N PRO A 108 4.95 -17.31 3.48
CA PRO A 108 3.80 -18.02 2.98
C PRO A 108 4.08 -18.50 1.56
N VAL A 109 3.66 -19.71 1.26
CA VAL A 109 3.64 -20.20 -0.11
C VAL A 109 2.51 -19.46 -0.82
N ILE A 110 2.88 -18.60 -1.78
CA ILE A 110 1.89 -17.89 -2.61
C ILE A 110 1.43 -18.86 -3.69
N THR A 111 0.19 -19.31 -3.58
CA THR A 111 -0.45 -20.12 -4.62
C THR A 111 -1.08 -19.18 -5.65
N ALA A 112 -0.70 -19.30 -6.90
CA ALA A 112 -1.35 -18.59 -7.99
C ALA A 112 -2.78 -19.16 -8.22
N PHE A 113 -3.68 -18.30 -8.68
CA PHE A 113 -5.02 -18.76 -9.07
C PHE A 113 -4.94 -19.76 -10.23
N SER A 114 -5.71 -20.84 -10.12
CA SER A 114 -5.87 -21.77 -11.24
C SER A 114 -6.70 -21.11 -12.36
N PRO A 115 -6.57 -21.59 -13.63
CA PRO A 115 -7.39 -21.10 -14.73
C PRO A 115 -8.89 -21.21 -14.46
N GLU A 116 -9.31 -22.25 -13.74
CA GLU A 116 -10.72 -22.44 -13.37
C GLU A 116 -11.18 -21.39 -12.34
N GLN A 117 -10.36 -21.09 -11.34
CA GLN A 117 -10.66 -20.03 -10.37
C GLN A 117 -10.77 -18.67 -11.05
N VAL A 118 -9.86 -18.35 -11.98
CA VAL A 118 -9.92 -17.12 -12.79
C VAL A 118 -11.24 -17.07 -13.59
N ARG A 119 -11.64 -18.19 -14.21
CA ARG A 119 -12.88 -18.27 -14.96
C ARG A 119 -14.11 -18.01 -14.09
N ILE A 120 -14.16 -18.59 -12.88
CA ILE A 120 -15.25 -18.39 -11.92
C ILE A 120 -15.32 -16.92 -11.49
N MET A 121 -14.19 -16.29 -11.17
CA MET A 121 -14.10 -14.88 -10.79
C MET A 121 -14.60 -13.96 -11.91
N LEU A 122 -14.20 -14.22 -13.16
CA LEU A 122 -14.70 -13.46 -14.32
C LEU A 122 -16.20 -13.68 -14.56
N GLN A 123 -16.71 -14.89 -14.29
CA GLN A 123 -18.14 -15.20 -14.44
C GLN A 123 -19.00 -14.49 -13.39
N SER A 124 -18.50 -14.30 -12.15
CA SER A 124 -19.24 -13.59 -11.10
C SER A 124 -19.49 -12.12 -11.43
N CYS A 125 -18.68 -11.52 -12.30
CA CYS A 125 -18.82 -10.14 -12.77
C CYS A 125 -19.63 -10.01 -14.09
N ARG A 126 -20.31 -11.06 -14.56
CA ARG A 126 -21.09 -11.03 -15.79
C ARG A 126 -22.46 -10.38 -15.61
N GLY A 127 -22.47 -9.07 -15.45
CA GLY A 127 -23.68 -8.25 -15.48
C GLY A 127 -23.68 -7.27 -16.66
N HIS A 128 -24.78 -6.54 -16.82
CA HIS A 128 -24.94 -5.49 -17.83
C HIS A 128 -24.96 -4.09 -17.22
N ASP A 129 -24.97 -4.01 -15.88
CA ASP A 129 -24.88 -2.74 -15.17
C ASP A 129 -23.44 -2.21 -15.15
N TYR A 130 -23.31 -0.92 -14.89
CA TYR A 130 -22.02 -0.23 -14.89
C TYR A 130 -20.97 -0.89 -13.99
N LEU A 131 -21.35 -1.30 -12.76
CA LEU A 131 -20.40 -1.88 -11.80
C LEU A 131 -19.90 -3.25 -12.27
N SER A 132 -20.80 -4.09 -12.76
CA SER A 132 -20.43 -5.40 -13.29
C SER A 132 -19.51 -5.31 -14.50
N LEU A 133 -19.78 -4.38 -15.43
CA LEU A 133 -18.92 -4.14 -16.60
C LEU A 133 -17.54 -3.64 -16.17
N ARG A 134 -17.49 -2.72 -15.20
CA ARG A 134 -16.25 -2.20 -14.63
C ARG A 134 -15.44 -3.31 -13.98
N ASP A 135 -16.06 -4.07 -13.09
CA ASP A 135 -15.36 -5.08 -12.29
C ASP A 135 -14.86 -6.23 -13.20
N TYR A 136 -15.61 -6.58 -14.24
CA TYR A 136 -15.14 -7.50 -15.27
C TYR A 136 -13.91 -6.98 -16.02
N ALA A 137 -13.91 -5.70 -16.43
CA ALA A 137 -12.76 -5.09 -17.10
C ALA A 137 -11.55 -4.98 -16.18
N ILE A 138 -11.75 -4.62 -14.90
CA ILE A 138 -10.70 -4.58 -13.86
C ILE A 138 -10.06 -5.96 -13.69
N LEU A 139 -10.85 -7.01 -13.49
CA LEU A 139 -10.34 -8.37 -13.32
C LEU A 139 -9.59 -8.84 -14.56
N THR A 140 -10.16 -8.61 -15.75
CA THR A 140 -9.48 -8.98 -17.00
C THR A 140 -8.13 -8.29 -17.12
N LEU A 141 -8.06 -6.97 -16.85
CA LEU A 141 -6.82 -6.21 -16.90
C LEU A 141 -5.78 -6.74 -15.90
N LEU A 142 -6.19 -7.02 -14.66
CA LEU A 142 -5.29 -7.54 -13.64
C LEU A 142 -4.72 -8.92 -14.00
N PHE A 143 -5.56 -9.83 -14.51
CA PHE A 143 -5.11 -11.18 -14.88
C PHE A 143 -4.24 -11.21 -16.14
N GLU A 144 -4.57 -10.39 -17.14
CA GLU A 144 -3.82 -10.34 -18.40
C GLU A 144 -2.46 -9.65 -18.26
N THR A 145 -2.34 -8.68 -17.35
CA THR A 145 -1.18 -7.78 -17.34
C THR A 145 -0.35 -7.84 -16.07
N GLY A 146 -0.91 -8.34 -14.97
CA GLY A 146 -0.23 -8.37 -13.66
C GLY A 146 0.10 -6.98 -13.10
N ILE A 147 -0.55 -5.92 -13.53
CA ILE A 147 -0.34 -4.58 -12.96
C ILE A 147 -0.80 -4.54 -11.50
N ARG A 148 -0.22 -3.64 -10.71
CA ARG A 148 -0.61 -3.48 -9.30
C ARG A 148 -1.97 -2.80 -9.20
N CYS A 149 -2.77 -3.17 -8.19
CA CYS A 149 -4.07 -2.56 -7.94
C CYS A 149 -3.99 -1.01 -7.86
N TRP A 150 -2.97 -0.47 -7.19
CA TRP A 150 -2.76 0.97 -7.15
C TRP A 150 -2.47 1.58 -8.54
N GLU A 151 -1.67 0.91 -9.37
CA GLU A 151 -1.37 1.36 -10.74
C GLU A 151 -2.64 1.40 -11.58
N LEU A 152 -3.50 0.37 -11.46
CA LEU A 152 -4.82 0.34 -12.10
C LEU A 152 -5.68 1.55 -11.70
N CYS A 153 -5.74 1.87 -10.41
CA CYS A 153 -6.51 3.01 -9.91
C CYS A 153 -6.00 4.37 -10.42
N CYS A 154 -4.76 4.44 -10.85
CA CYS A 154 -4.12 5.65 -11.36
C CYS A 154 -4.18 5.80 -12.88
N ILE A 155 -4.69 4.83 -13.64
CA ILE A 155 -4.85 4.91 -15.09
C ILE A 155 -5.81 6.05 -15.43
N ARG A 156 -5.38 6.96 -16.30
CA ARG A 156 -6.19 8.03 -16.85
C ARG A 156 -6.70 7.65 -18.24
N GLU A 157 -7.69 8.36 -18.73
CA GLU A 157 -8.19 8.15 -20.11
C GLU A 157 -7.11 8.40 -21.15
N GLU A 158 -6.25 9.40 -20.93
CA GLU A 158 -5.12 9.72 -21.78
C GLU A 158 -4.01 8.66 -21.83
N ASP A 159 -3.98 7.74 -20.86
CA ASP A 159 -3.02 6.63 -20.81
C ASP A 159 -3.45 5.43 -21.68
N ILE A 160 -4.70 5.42 -22.16
CA ILE A 160 -5.25 4.34 -22.98
C ILE A 160 -5.02 4.65 -24.47
N HIS A 161 -4.31 3.77 -25.14
CA HIS A 161 -4.07 3.82 -26.58
C HIS A 161 -4.70 2.60 -27.25
N ASP A 162 -4.68 2.57 -28.57
CA ASP A 162 -5.35 1.50 -29.34
C ASP A 162 -4.85 0.09 -29.02
N ASP A 163 -3.54 -0.06 -28.85
CA ASP A 163 -2.89 -1.37 -28.68
C ASP A 163 -2.13 -1.52 -27.36
N PHE A 164 -2.08 -0.46 -26.54
CA PHE A 164 -1.32 -0.48 -25.28
C PHE A 164 -1.87 0.53 -24.27
N ILE A 165 -1.46 0.31 -23.01
CA ILE A 165 -1.75 1.18 -21.86
C ILE A 165 -0.43 1.68 -21.27
N ILE A 166 -0.31 2.97 -20.99
CA ILE A 166 0.81 3.53 -20.23
C ILE A 166 0.51 3.36 -18.74
N ILE A 167 1.37 2.64 -18.04
CA ILE A 167 1.24 2.42 -16.60
C ILE A 167 2.26 3.27 -15.85
N ASN A 168 1.75 4.17 -15.03
CA ASN A 168 2.53 5.03 -14.15
C ASN A 168 2.83 4.33 -12.82
N GLY A 169 4.08 3.91 -12.62
CA GLY A 169 4.54 3.21 -11.42
C GLY A 169 5.12 4.16 -10.35
N LYS A 170 5.67 3.60 -9.28
CA LYS A 170 6.37 4.37 -8.24
C LYS A 170 7.62 5.05 -8.81
N ASN A 171 7.97 6.22 -8.24
CA ASN A 171 9.16 7.01 -8.61
C ASN A 171 9.15 7.45 -10.08
N HIS A 172 7.99 7.82 -10.62
CA HIS A 172 7.80 8.28 -12.00
C HIS A 172 8.29 7.29 -13.07
N LYS A 173 8.40 6.01 -12.75
CA LYS A 173 8.72 4.98 -13.74
C LYS A 173 7.48 4.63 -14.53
N GLN A 174 7.55 4.78 -15.83
CA GLN A 174 6.51 4.39 -16.77
C GLN A 174 6.86 3.08 -17.45
N ARG A 175 5.86 2.29 -17.78
CA ARG A 175 5.97 1.13 -18.67
C ARG A 175 4.73 1.00 -19.53
N VAL A 176 4.90 0.39 -20.68
CA VAL A 176 3.82 0.08 -21.61
C VAL A 176 3.35 -1.36 -21.38
N VAL A 177 2.06 -1.55 -21.43
CA VAL A 177 1.42 -2.87 -21.31
C VAL A 177 0.54 -3.08 -22.56
N PRO A 178 0.70 -4.18 -23.31
CA PRO A 178 -0.10 -4.44 -24.51
C PRO A 178 -1.56 -4.76 -24.15
N ILE A 179 -2.46 -4.38 -25.04
CA ILE A 179 -3.90 -4.72 -24.95
C ILE A 179 -4.16 -5.95 -25.81
N THR A 180 -4.49 -7.07 -25.18
CA THR A 180 -4.91 -8.28 -25.88
C THR A 180 -6.33 -8.12 -26.46
N PRO A 181 -6.73 -8.92 -27.47
CA PRO A 181 -8.10 -8.88 -27.99
C PRO A 181 -9.18 -9.14 -26.91
N VAL A 182 -8.87 -9.97 -25.92
CA VAL A 182 -9.77 -10.26 -24.79
C VAL A 182 -9.95 -9.03 -23.93
N LEU A 183 -8.84 -8.39 -23.56
CA LEU A 183 -8.84 -7.15 -22.78
C LEU A 183 -9.53 -6.02 -23.54
N LYS A 184 -9.23 -5.83 -24.82
CA LYS A 184 -9.88 -4.80 -25.68
C LYS A 184 -11.40 -4.94 -25.64
N LYS A 185 -11.92 -6.16 -25.80
CA LYS A 185 -13.36 -6.42 -25.74
C LYS A 185 -13.97 -6.09 -24.38
N ALA A 186 -13.27 -6.38 -23.28
CA ALA A 186 -13.72 -6.04 -21.94
C ALA A 186 -13.75 -4.52 -21.73
N MET A 187 -12.71 -3.82 -22.18
CA MET A 187 -12.57 -2.35 -22.10
C MET A 187 -13.67 -1.65 -22.90
N LEU A 188 -13.92 -2.02 -24.15
CA LEU A 188 -14.96 -1.43 -24.99
C LEU A 188 -16.36 -1.59 -24.38
N ARG A 189 -16.66 -2.75 -23.77
CA ARG A 189 -17.93 -2.95 -23.05
C ARG A 189 -18.04 -2.04 -21.82
N TYR A 190 -16.97 -1.91 -21.07
CA TYR A 190 -16.90 -1.02 -19.93
C TYR A 190 -17.08 0.45 -20.35
N GLU A 191 -16.37 0.90 -21.38
CA GLU A 191 -16.44 2.27 -21.90
C GLU A 191 -17.88 2.63 -22.32
N SER A 192 -18.53 1.76 -23.09
CA SER A 192 -19.94 1.95 -23.46
C SER A 192 -20.87 2.02 -22.24
N GLY A 193 -20.62 1.20 -21.21
CA GLY A 193 -21.37 1.25 -19.95
C GLY A 193 -21.10 2.51 -19.14
N LYS A 194 -19.83 2.95 -19.10
CA LYS A 194 -19.37 4.17 -18.45
C LYS A 194 -20.02 5.41 -19.07
N GLU A 195 -19.97 5.52 -20.39
CA GLU A 195 -20.55 6.63 -21.13
C GLU A 195 -22.04 6.77 -20.84
N LYS A 196 -22.80 5.70 -20.91
CA LYS A 196 -24.23 5.68 -20.57
C LYS A 196 -24.50 6.07 -19.12
N TYR A 197 -23.69 5.55 -18.18
CA TYR A 197 -23.89 5.79 -16.76
C TYR A 197 -23.59 7.23 -16.35
N PHE A 198 -22.56 7.86 -16.95
CA PHE A 198 -22.11 9.20 -16.63
C PHE A 198 -22.59 10.29 -17.59
N MET A 199 -23.45 9.98 -18.57
CA MET A 199 -23.88 10.91 -19.60
C MET A 199 -24.33 12.28 -19.07
N LEU A 200 -25.00 12.29 -17.90
CA LEU A 200 -25.48 13.53 -17.24
C LEU A 200 -24.86 13.73 -15.84
N ARG A 201 -23.77 13.05 -15.54
CA ARG A 201 -23.13 13.09 -14.21
C ARG A 201 -21.67 13.53 -14.36
N PRO A 202 -21.21 14.49 -13.55
CA PRO A 202 -19.81 14.86 -13.54
C PRO A 202 -18.94 13.69 -13.03
N HIS A 203 -17.77 13.54 -13.61
CA HIS A 203 -16.82 12.51 -13.19
C HIS A 203 -15.36 12.94 -13.36
N ASP A 204 -14.45 12.26 -12.67
CA ASP A 204 -13.01 12.48 -12.77
C ASP A 204 -12.45 11.93 -14.10
N ALA A 205 -11.27 12.40 -14.49
CA ALA A 205 -10.55 11.98 -15.71
C ALA A 205 -9.78 10.66 -15.55
N PHE A 206 -10.14 9.82 -14.58
CA PHE A 206 -9.57 8.49 -14.43
C PHE A 206 -10.34 7.47 -15.26
N TYR A 207 -9.62 6.47 -15.77
CA TYR A 207 -10.24 5.45 -16.60
C TYR A 207 -11.25 4.62 -15.81
N PHE A 208 -10.88 4.08 -14.63
CA PHE A 208 -11.80 3.36 -13.76
C PHE A 208 -12.35 4.25 -12.65
N LEU A 209 -13.68 4.32 -12.57
CA LEU A 209 -14.38 5.19 -11.64
C LEU A 209 -15.25 4.43 -10.65
N SER A 210 -15.43 5.00 -9.46
CA SER A 210 -16.46 4.60 -8.51
C SER A 210 -17.86 4.92 -9.07
N PHE A 211 -18.91 4.41 -8.44
CA PHE A 211 -20.28 4.75 -8.82
C PHE A 211 -20.64 6.23 -8.61
N HIS A 212 -19.81 6.97 -7.86
CA HIS A 212 -19.92 8.42 -7.69
C HIS A 212 -19.12 9.23 -8.74
N GLY A 213 -18.49 8.60 -9.72
CA GLY A 213 -17.66 9.28 -10.72
C GLY A 213 -16.29 9.72 -10.22
N ARG A 214 -15.83 9.22 -9.07
CA ARG A 214 -14.51 9.55 -8.51
C ARG A 214 -13.50 8.44 -8.75
N GLN A 215 -12.22 8.80 -8.71
CA GLN A 215 -11.12 7.83 -8.77
C GLN A 215 -11.36 6.64 -7.82
N LEU A 216 -11.10 5.42 -8.29
CA LEU A 216 -11.09 4.24 -7.45
C LEU A 216 -9.91 4.27 -6.49
N THR A 217 -10.08 3.70 -5.30
CA THR A 217 -9.00 3.41 -4.37
C THR A 217 -8.64 1.93 -4.40
N ASP A 218 -7.38 1.60 -4.09
CA ASP A 218 -6.92 0.22 -3.94
C ASP A 218 -7.82 -0.59 -2.98
N GLY A 219 -8.22 0.00 -1.85
CA GLY A 219 -9.14 -0.64 -0.91
C GLY A 219 -10.55 -0.89 -1.46
N ALA A 220 -11.06 -0.01 -2.34
CA ALA A 220 -12.38 -0.21 -2.97
C ALA A 220 -12.35 -1.38 -3.98
N VAL A 221 -11.26 -1.50 -4.75
CA VAL A 221 -11.06 -2.63 -5.67
C VAL A 221 -10.93 -3.94 -4.89
N GLU A 222 -10.06 -3.99 -3.86
CA GLU A 222 -9.88 -5.16 -3.01
C GLU A 222 -11.19 -5.61 -2.32
N TYR A 223 -12.01 -4.65 -1.87
CA TYR A 223 -13.31 -4.96 -1.27
C TYR A 223 -14.30 -5.53 -2.31
N GLY A 224 -14.34 -4.96 -3.52
CA GLY A 224 -15.18 -5.45 -4.60
C GLY A 224 -14.84 -6.89 -5.02
N LEU A 225 -13.55 -7.23 -5.02
CA LEU A 225 -13.07 -8.57 -5.39
C LEU A 225 -13.25 -9.65 -4.30
N ARG A 226 -13.61 -9.27 -3.07
CA ARG A 226 -13.87 -10.21 -1.95
C ARG A 226 -15.34 -10.66 -1.84
N LYS A 227 -16.23 -10.06 -2.60
CA LYS A 227 -17.65 -10.42 -2.67
C LYS A 227 -17.87 -11.55 -3.66
#